data_5c11a5a3212cbc4fcba66ef01b695993
#
_entry.id   5c11a5a3212cbc4fcba66ef01b695993
#
_cell.length_a   1.000
_cell.length_b   1.000
_cell.length_c   1.000
_cell.angle_alpha   90.00
_cell.angle_beta   90.00
_cell.angle_gamma   90.00
#
_symmetry.space_group_name_H-M   'P 1'
#
loop_
_entity.id
_entity.type
_entity.pdbx_description
1 polymer ?
#
loop_
_entity_poly.entity_id
_entity_poly.type
_entity_poly.pdbx_seq_one_letter_code
_entity_poly.pdbx_strand_id
1 'polypeptide(L)'
;SSSAEEPLFILSLLNNELMSSSWKLSNKDYKIGRSSENNIILDDITVSRNHALLSVNNENIKITDNNSTNGIYINNVIKSDSELKSGDKIQIGKYLLLLTEVLK
;
A
#
# COMPACT_ATOMS: atom_id res chain seq x y z
N SER A 1 25.84 0.75 -11.16
CA SER A 1 25.23 1.06 -10.86
C SER A 1 24.23 0.77 -10.64
N SER A 2 24.13 0.52 -10.32
CA SER A 2 23.23 0.39 -10.21
C SER A 2 22.50 1.31 -10.14
N SER A 3 22.42 1.82 -10.91
CA SER A 3 21.51 2.79 -11.04
C SER A 3 20.17 2.30 -10.83
N ALA A 4 20.00 1.09 -10.77
CA ALA A 4 18.68 0.59 -10.54
C ALA A 4 18.23 1.07 -9.19
N GLU A 5 17.01 1.50 -9.13
CA GLU A 5 16.41 1.87 -7.89
C GLU A 5 16.22 0.65 -7.05
N GLU A 6 16.83 0.64 -5.90
CA GLU A 6 16.58 -0.44 -4.97
C GLU A 6 15.32 -0.16 -4.20
N PRO A 7 14.53 -1.18 -3.90
CA PRO A 7 13.32 -0.95 -3.13
C PRO A 7 13.67 -0.50 -1.72
N LEU A 8 12.86 0.42 -1.20
CA LEU A 8 13.00 0.93 0.15
C LEU A 8 12.06 0.22 1.11
N PHE A 9 10.93 -0.22 0.60
CA PHE A 9 9.90 -0.89 1.37
C PHE A 9 9.29 -2.01 0.54
N ILE A 10 8.68 -2.96 1.22
CA ILE A 10 7.89 -4.01 0.58
C ILE A 10 6.51 -3.98 1.21
N LEU A 11 5.49 -3.97 0.37
CA LEU A 11 4.11 -4.09 0.80
C LEU A 11 3.64 -5.48 0.45
N SER A 12 3.19 -6.24 1.43
CA SER A 12 2.83 -7.65 1.25
C SER A 12 1.38 -7.89 1.60
N LEU A 13 0.70 -8.67 0.79
CA LEU A 13 -0.67 -9.07 1.04
C LEU A 13 -0.68 -10.23 2.02
N LEU A 14 -1.38 -10.08 3.14
CA LEU A 14 -1.33 -11.07 4.22
C LEU A 14 -2.46 -12.09 4.17
N ASN A 15 -3.64 -11.68 3.72
CA ASN A 15 -4.83 -12.51 3.87
C ASN A 15 -5.35 -13.12 2.59
N ASN A 16 -4.44 -13.44 1.68
CA ASN A 16 -4.79 -14.19 0.47
C ASN A 16 -4.07 -15.54 0.52
N GLU A 17 -4.82 -16.58 0.84
CA GLU A 17 -4.23 -17.90 1.02
C GLU A 17 -3.85 -18.57 -0.28
N LEU A 18 -4.43 -18.11 -1.39
CA LEU A 18 -4.20 -18.77 -2.68
C LEU A 18 -3.02 -18.19 -3.43
N MET A 19 -2.67 -16.93 -3.12
CA MET A 19 -1.60 -16.26 -3.81
C MET A 19 -0.84 -15.41 -2.84
N SER A 20 0.46 -15.41 -3.02
CA SER A 20 1.33 -14.54 -2.28
C SER A 20 1.64 -13.36 -3.18
N SER A 21 1.27 -12.16 -2.77
CA SER A 21 1.52 -10.97 -3.55
C SER A 21 2.29 -9.97 -2.72
N SER A 22 3.26 -9.34 -3.36
CA SER A 22 3.98 -8.26 -2.72
C SER A 22 4.40 -7.25 -3.78
N TRP A 23 4.63 -6.02 -3.33
CA TRP A 23 5.06 -4.94 -4.21
C TRP A 23 6.29 -4.32 -3.59
N LYS A 24 7.33 -4.14 -4.44
CA LYS A 24 8.55 -3.47 -4.02
C LYS A 24 8.38 -1.99 -4.28
N LEU A 25 8.60 -1.19 -3.25
CA LEU A 25 8.34 0.24 -3.30
C LEU A 25 9.63 1.01 -3.27
N SER A 26 9.84 1.85 -4.28
CA SER A 26 10.96 2.79 -4.32
C SER A 26 10.40 4.20 -4.27
N ASN A 27 11.22 5.21 -4.47
CA ASN A 27 10.83 6.61 -4.35
C ASN A 27 9.89 7.01 -5.46
N LYS A 28 8.60 6.94 -5.20
CA LYS A 28 7.57 7.45 -6.11
C LYS A 28 6.19 7.27 -5.47
N ASP A 29 5.18 7.71 -6.18
CA ASP A 29 3.78 7.55 -5.76
C ASP A 29 3.21 6.28 -6.36
N TYR A 30 2.38 5.60 -5.57
CA TYR A 30 1.68 4.39 -6.00
C TYR A 30 0.20 4.57 -5.77
N LYS A 31 -0.58 4.47 -6.84
CA LYS A 31 -2.03 4.50 -6.74
C LYS A 31 -2.53 3.11 -6.42
N ILE A 32 -3.45 3.03 -5.47
CA ILE A 32 -4.02 1.75 -5.00
C ILE A 32 -5.52 1.78 -5.26
N GLY A 33 -6.03 0.73 -5.88
CA GLY A 33 -7.45 0.65 -6.11
C GLY A 33 -7.85 -0.54 -6.94
N ARG A 34 -9.15 -0.62 -7.22
CA ARG A 34 -9.73 -1.73 -7.95
C ARG A 34 -9.48 -1.61 -9.45
N SER A 35 -9.36 -0.40 -9.96
CA SER A 35 -9.20 -0.17 -11.39
C SER A 35 -7.84 -0.63 -11.88
N SER A 36 -7.79 -1.13 -13.11
CA SER A 36 -6.54 -1.58 -13.72
C SER A 36 -5.56 -0.45 -13.97
N GLU A 37 -5.98 0.81 -13.79
CA GLU A 37 -5.10 1.95 -13.94
C GLU A 37 -4.20 2.16 -12.73
N ASN A 38 -4.47 1.49 -11.63
CA ASN A 38 -3.68 1.65 -10.41
C ASN A 38 -2.37 0.91 -10.50
N ASN A 39 -1.38 1.38 -9.75
CA ASN A 39 -0.09 0.69 -9.64
C ASN A 39 -0.22 -0.58 -8.82
N ILE A 40 -1.03 -0.52 -7.77
CA ILE A 40 -1.34 -1.65 -6.91
C ILE A 40 -2.81 -1.93 -7.10
N ILE A 41 -3.11 -3.04 -7.77
CA ILE A 41 -4.48 -3.38 -8.13
C ILE A 41 -5.03 -4.37 -7.13
N LEU A 42 -6.07 -3.95 -6.41
CA LEU A 42 -6.78 -4.81 -5.46
C LEU A 42 -8.19 -4.99 -6.03
N ASP A 43 -8.36 -6.05 -6.83
CA ASP A 43 -9.55 -6.22 -7.64
C ASP A 43 -10.66 -6.92 -6.86
N ASP A 44 -11.35 -6.16 -6.05
CA ASP A 44 -12.47 -6.64 -5.27
C ASP A 44 -13.47 -5.52 -5.08
N ILE A 45 -14.73 -5.87 -4.94
CA ILE A 45 -15.81 -4.90 -4.83
C ILE A 45 -15.71 -4.06 -3.55
N THR A 46 -15.02 -4.54 -2.54
CA THR A 46 -14.82 -3.79 -1.29
C THR A 46 -13.79 -2.66 -1.45
N VAL A 47 -13.12 -2.59 -2.60
CA VAL A 47 -12.09 -1.59 -2.87
C VAL A 47 -12.64 -0.59 -3.88
N SER A 48 -12.48 0.70 -3.61
CA SER A 48 -12.88 1.74 -4.55
C SER A 48 -11.96 1.74 -5.76
N ARG A 49 -12.46 2.23 -6.89
CA ARG A 49 -11.67 2.24 -8.12
C ARG A 49 -10.33 2.94 -7.94
N ASN A 50 -10.36 4.10 -7.29
CA ASN A 50 -9.17 4.86 -6.93
C ASN A 50 -9.23 5.06 -5.42
N HIS A 51 -8.69 4.11 -4.67
CA HIS A 51 -8.95 4.02 -3.23
C HIS A 51 -7.98 4.87 -2.42
N ALA A 52 -6.71 4.82 -2.74
CA ALA A 52 -5.69 5.46 -1.91
C ALA A 52 -4.45 5.80 -2.73
N LEU A 53 -3.65 6.70 -2.17
CA LEU A 53 -2.34 7.05 -2.73
C LEU A 53 -1.28 6.76 -1.69
N LEU A 54 -0.25 6.06 -2.09
CA LEU A 54 0.90 5.73 -1.26
C LEU A 54 2.08 6.50 -1.80
N SER A 55 2.67 7.37 -0.98
CA SER A 55 3.79 8.22 -1.42
C SER A 55 5.04 7.81 -0.67
N VAL A 56 6.07 7.45 -1.41
CA VAL A 56 7.37 7.05 -0.85
C VAL A 56 8.38 8.12 -1.21
N ASN A 57 9.04 8.68 -0.19
CA ASN A 57 10.04 9.71 -0.37
C ASN A 57 11.20 9.42 0.58
N ASN A 58 12.22 8.76 0.06
CA ASN A 58 13.38 8.32 0.83
C ASN A 58 12.94 7.38 1.96
N GLU A 59 13.14 7.77 3.21
CA GLU A 59 12.78 6.93 4.33
C GLU A 59 11.35 7.16 4.81
N ASN A 60 10.64 8.09 4.17
CA ASN A 60 9.29 8.44 4.59
C ASN A 60 8.28 7.81 3.66
N ILE A 61 7.22 7.29 4.24
CA ILE A 61 6.15 6.72 3.46
C ILE A 61 4.83 7.13 4.09
N LYS A 62 3.89 7.58 3.24
CA LYS A 62 2.61 8.11 3.69
C LYS A 62 1.52 7.54 2.81
N ILE A 63 0.37 7.25 3.43
CA ILE A 63 -0.81 6.83 2.68
C ILE A 63 -1.92 7.85 2.88
N THR A 64 -2.66 8.13 1.82
CA THR A 64 -3.78 9.07 1.83
C THR A 64 -4.99 8.39 1.21
N ASP A 65 -6.12 8.43 1.91
CA ASP A 65 -7.38 7.92 1.38
C ASP A 65 -7.91 8.88 0.33
N ASN A 66 -8.33 8.36 -0.81
CA ASN A 66 -8.83 9.18 -1.90
C ASN A 66 -10.36 9.19 -1.87
N ASN A 67 -10.92 9.57 -0.72
CA ASN A 67 -12.35 9.68 -0.54
C ASN A 67 -13.04 8.35 -0.89
N SER A 68 -12.47 7.26 -0.44
CA SER A 68 -12.97 5.93 -0.76
C SER A 68 -14.26 5.63 -0.01
N THR A 69 -14.99 4.62 -0.48
CA THR A 69 -16.25 4.23 0.15
C THR A 69 -16.01 3.62 1.53
N ASN A 70 -15.02 2.75 1.66
CA ASN A 70 -14.81 2.01 2.91
C ASN A 70 -13.66 2.51 3.77
N GLY A 71 -12.88 3.49 3.27
CA GLY A 71 -11.78 4.06 4.03
C GLY A 71 -10.55 3.18 4.03
N ILE A 72 -9.55 3.62 4.79
CA ILE A 72 -8.34 2.84 5.04
C ILE A 72 -8.17 2.71 6.55
N TYR A 73 -7.64 1.58 6.98
CA TYR A 73 -7.41 1.32 8.40
C TYR A 73 -5.93 1.02 8.59
N ILE A 74 -5.31 1.73 9.53
CA ILE A 74 -3.91 1.52 9.87
C ILE A 74 -3.88 0.94 11.28
N ASN A 75 -3.41 -0.29 11.41
CA ASN A 75 -3.40 -1.01 12.69
C ASN A 75 -4.77 -0.95 13.36
N ASN A 76 -5.81 -1.20 12.56
CA ASN A 76 -7.22 -1.27 12.99
C ASN A 76 -7.84 0.09 13.33
N VAL A 77 -7.19 1.20 12.97
CA VAL A 77 -7.74 2.54 13.20
C VAL A 77 -7.97 3.21 11.86
N ILE A 78 -9.19 3.72 11.64
CA ILE A 78 -9.51 4.40 10.38
C ILE A 78 -8.76 5.73 10.32
N LYS A 79 -8.16 6.00 9.16
CA LYS A 79 -7.38 7.21 8.93
C LYS A 79 -7.69 7.78 7.56
N SER A 80 -7.76 9.10 7.45
CA SER A 80 -7.84 9.73 6.14
C SER A 80 -6.44 9.88 5.53
N ASP A 81 -5.42 10.07 6.35
CA ASP A 81 -4.04 9.99 5.91
C ASP A 81 -3.19 9.57 7.10
N SER A 82 -2.02 9.03 6.82
CA SER A 82 -1.14 8.57 7.89
C SER A 82 0.27 8.38 7.34
N GLU A 83 1.25 8.82 8.11
CA GLU A 83 2.60 8.35 7.89
C GLU A 83 2.66 6.89 8.32
N LEU A 84 3.47 6.13 7.65
CA LEU A 84 3.59 4.70 7.89
C LEU A 84 5.01 4.36 8.31
N LYS A 85 5.15 3.23 8.97
CA LYS A 85 6.46 2.71 9.34
C LYS A 85 6.45 1.20 9.18
N SER A 86 7.64 0.62 9.19
CA SER A 86 7.79 -0.82 9.07
C SER A 86 7.01 -1.52 10.18
N GLY A 87 6.26 -2.53 9.81
CA GLY A 87 5.40 -3.27 10.72
C GLY A 87 3.96 -2.82 10.72
N ASP A 88 3.63 -1.70 10.09
CA ASP A 88 2.25 -1.24 10.04
C ASP A 88 1.41 -2.17 9.16
N LYS A 89 0.19 -2.41 9.59
CA LYS A 89 -0.79 -3.18 8.83
C LYS A 89 -1.83 -2.22 8.29
N ILE A 90 -2.09 -2.35 7.00
CA ILE A 90 -3.00 -1.46 6.29
C ILE A 90 -4.15 -2.30 5.75
N GLN A 91 -5.38 -1.95 6.10
CA GLN A 91 -6.54 -2.64 5.55
C GLN A 91 -7.23 -1.76 4.54
N ILE A 92 -7.42 -2.30 3.34
CA ILE A 92 -8.11 -1.65 2.24
C ILE A 92 -9.13 -2.64 1.72
N GLY A 93 -10.41 -2.34 1.92
CA GLY A 93 -11.45 -3.29 1.63
C GLY A 93 -11.25 -4.55 2.44
N LYS A 94 -11.35 -5.71 1.79
CA LYS A 94 -11.12 -6.98 2.46
C LYS A 94 -9.64 -7.32 2.59
N TYR A 95 -8.75 -6.54 1.98
CA TYR A 95 -7.32 -6.88 1.95
C TYR A 95 -6.58 -6.33 3.14
N LEU A 96 -5.72 -7.16 3.71
CA LEU A 96 -4.82 -6.76 4.79
C LEU A 96 -3.39 -6.81 4.25
N LEU A 97 -2.69 -5.71 4.37
CA LEU A 97 -1.35 -5.54 3.82
C LEU A 97 -0.37 -5.22 4.95
N LEU A 98 0.84 -5.68 4.81
CA LEU A 98 1.92 -5.41 5.77
C LEU A 98 3.02 -4.65 5.08
N LEU A 99 3.45 -3.56 5.71
CA LEU A 99 4.58 -2.77 5.24
C LEU A 99 5.83 -3.19 5.98
N THR A 100 6.90 -3.46 5.24
CA THR A 100 8.19 -3.75 5.84
C THR A 100 9.26 -2.92 5.16
N GLU A 101 10.22 -2.47 5.94
CA GLU A 101 11.34 -1.70 5.42
C GLU A 101 12.43 -2.67 4.96
N VAL A 102 13.08 -2.34 3.85
CA VAL A 102 14.19 -3.15 3.35
C VAL A 102 15.45 -2.64 4.03
N LEU A 103 16.06 -3.49 4.83
CA LEU A 103 17.30 -3.16 5.53
C LEU A 103 18.49 -3.51 4.64
N LYS A 104 19.50 -2.70 4.68
CA LYS A 104 20.68 -2.91 3.89
C LYS A 104 21.87 -3.28 4.75
#